data_eef76063d531f22b86e856983e45541c
#
_entry.id   eef76063d531f22b86e856983e45541c
#
_cell.length_a   1.000
_cell.length_b   1.000
_cell.length_c   1.000
_cell.angle_alpha   90.00
_cell.angle_beta   90.00
_cell.angle_gamma   90.00
#
_symmetry.space_group_name_H-M   'P 1'
#
loop_
_entity.id
_entity.type
_entity.pdbx_description
1 polymer ?
#
loop_
_entity_poly.entity_id
_entity_poly.type
_entity_poly.pdbx_seq_one_letter_code
_entity_poly.pdbx_strand_id
1 'polypeptide(L)'
;IDEISMVKADMLYHLDMRLQEIKEKIGVPFGGVSIICFGDILQLQPVCGKYIFDRPQNSAYYMTFELDSRWHKFSVLNLEINHRQGKDKEYADMLNRVREAKHTEEDIKKLRECIRPYGHSDLGEVALYIVCTRKKCARINKEYLDNHPGNDILIKARHYHPTQQNFKPRLCKKEGTVGNSSFMDHLRVKIGCKLILIHNIDTSDGLTNGQLGKLLDVIRSVDGSIAKIIIEFKNENAGKQNRAKNTQFSIKYPRGTVIEKVSFSYSLSKRATAGSSRATVIQFPLKVAHAITAHKIQGQTIPKPLKVALDISSIFEDAQAHVMLSRVEEFQQIYILESLPEEKIRASPKALAELAEMNSRSINQNPITWKTQDKGLIKICSLNCMNLSNNYDDIIYDQTLKESTLLALSETWLDQKTTFNINGYKTHYNSIGPGKGLALYYKSEIFKSGPEIKEDKMQISKLQSAEVEVIIVYRSEQGNLTNLAEHLKKLINPEVNTVVTGDFNLCYVANRNNKVTKYLENDGFSQLVNEPTHMKGRHLDHLYFRQGSKPVQVPSIYRYSPYYSDHDAICATIKIPETDI
;
A
#
# COMPACT_ATOMS: atom_id res chain seq x y z
N ILE A 1 4.72 2.17 4.85
CA ILE A 1 6.12 2.52 4.48
C ILE A 1 6.45 1.74 3.23
N ASP A 2 6.82 2.43 2.16
CA ASP A 2 7.22 1.81 0.88
C ASP A 2 8.74 1.75 0.74
N GLU A 3 9.24 0.87 -0.18
CA GLU A 3 10.68 0.63 -0.42
C GLU A 3 11.47 0.38 0.87
N ILE A 4 10.99 -0.58 1.66
CA ILE A 4 11.46 -0.85 3.03
C ILE A 4 12.97 -1.20 3.11
N SER A 5 13.53 -1.77 2.03
CA SER A 5 14.98 -2.08 1.96
C SER A 5 15.86 -0.83 2.08
N MET A 6 15.36 0.35 1.69
CA MET A 6 16.08 1.62 1.75
C MET A 6 15.91 2.36 3.09
N VAL A 7 15.06 1.85 3.98
CA VAL A 7 14.83 2.42 5.31
C VAL A 7 15.91 1.94 6.27
N LYS A 8 16.55 2.88 6.97
CA LYS A 8 17.58 2.57 7.96
C LYS A 8 16.95 2.06 9.26
N ALA A 9 17.62 1.18 9.97
CA ALA A 9 17.22 0.75 11.30
C ALA A 9 16.95 1.93 12.25
N ASP A 10 17.83 2.95 12.26
CA ASP A 10 17.64 4.17 13.06
C ASP A 10 16.36 4.92 12.71
N MET A 11 15.94 4.91 11.42
CA MET A 11 14.74 5.61 10.97
C MET A 11 13.47 4.92 11.46
N LEU A 12 13.40 3.58 11.40
CA LEU A 12 12.27 2.81 11.92
C LEU A 12 12.09 3.07 13.42
N TYR A 13 13.21 3.10 14.13
CA TYR A 13 13.20 3.40 15.56
C TYR A 13 12.73 4.82 15.89
N HIS A 14 13.23 5.83 15.17
CA HIS A 14 12.76 7.21 15.35
C HIS A 14 11.27 7.35 15.04
N LEU A 15 10.77 6.61 14.04
CA LEU A 15 9.35 6.58 13.74
C LEU A 15 8.54 5.99 14.90
N ASP A 16 8.99 4.85 15.46
CA ASP A 16 8.37 4.25 16.63
C ASP A 16 8.28 5.23 17.81
N MET A 17 9.41 5.82 18.18
CA MET A 17 9.46 6.79 19.28
C MET A 17 8.55 8.00 19.04
N ARG A 18 8.57 8.53 17.82
CA ARG A 18 7.76 9.70 17.48
C ARG A 18 6.26 9.42 17.51
N LEU A 19 5.85 8.22 17.08
CA LEU A 19 4.45 7.80 17.17
C LEU A 19 4.01 7.56 18.61
N GLN A 20 4.89 7.00 19.47
CA GLN A 20 4.62 6.88 20.90
C GLN A 20 4.40 8.25 21.58
N GLU A 21 5.24 9.25 21.24
CA GLU A 21 5.08 10.63 21.74
C GLU A 21 3.76 11.26 21.27
N ILE A 22 3.47 11.21 19.96
CA ILE A 22 2.27 11.82 19.37
C ILE A 22 0.99 11.18 19.91
N LYS A 23 1.01 9.87 20.15
CA LYS A 23 -0.14 9.12 20.68
C LYS A 23 -0.20 9.07 22.19
N GLU A 24 0.78 9.68 22.88
CA GLU A 24 0.90 9.67 24.34
C GLU A 24 0.89 8.25 24.95
N LYS A 25 1.41 7.27 24.19
CA LYS A 25 1.47 5.85 24.54
C LYS A 25 2.91 5.34 24.60
N ILE A 26 3.63 5.81 25.61
CA ILE A 26 5.03 5.43 25.84
C ILE A 26 5.12 3.93 26.17
N GLY A 27 6.08 3.22 25.56
CA GLY A 27 6.28 1.78 25.73
C GLY A 27 5.41 0.89 24.81
N VAL A 28 4.36 1.43 24.21
CA VAL A 28 3.55 0.70 23.24
C VAL A 28 4.18 0.82 21.84
N PRO A 29 4.50 -0.29 21.15
CA PRO A 29 5.08 -0.24 19.81
C PRO A 29 4.29 0.68 18.88
N PHE A 30 5.00 1.61 18.21
CA PHE A 30 4.43 2.64 17.33
C PHE A 30 3.27 3.44 17.94
N GLY A 31 3.20 3.53 19.26
CA GLY A 31 2.08 4.19 19.95
C GLY A 31 0.72 3.52 19.70
N GLY A 32 0.72 2.23 19.33
CA GLY A 32 -0.48 1.48 18.96
C GLY A 32 -1.00 1.77 17.55
N VAL A 33 -0.21 2.44 16.69
CA VAL A 33 -0.54 2.66 15.28
C VAL A 33 -0.17 1.42 14.47
N SER A 34 -1.08 0.94 13.63
CA SER A 34 -0.81 -0.14 12.67
C SER A 34 0.17 0.35 11.59
N ILE A 35 1.24 -0.41 11.37
CA ILE A 35 2.26 -0.09 10.36
C ILE A 35 2.28 -1.19 9.30
N ILE A 36 2.14 -0.78 8.04
CA ILE A 36 2.30 -1.67 6.88
C ILE A 36 3.57 -1.26 6.14
N CYS A 37 4.44 -2.23 5.87
CA CYS A 37 5.69 -2.05 5.14
C CYS A 37 5.65 -2.81 3.82
N PHE A 38 6.04 -2.16 2.73
CA PHE A 38 6.16 -2.76 1.41
C PHE A 38 7.61 -2.71 0.93
N GLY A 39 8.03 -3.74 0.21
CA GLY A 39 9.35 -3.78 -0.44
C GLY A 39 9.97 -5.17 -0.41
N ASP A 40 11.23 -5.22 -0.82
CA ASP A 40 12.01 -6.46 -0.92
C ASP A 40 13.38 -6.25 -0.26
N ILE A 41 13.63 -6.93 0.85
CA ILE A 41 14.89 -6.81 1.61
C ILE A 41 16.12 -7.29 0.86
N LEU A 42 15.94 -8.05 -0.24
CA LEU A 42 17.02 -8.45 -1.14
C LEU A 42 17.32 -7.41 -2.22
N GLN A 43 16.65 -6.23 -2.20
CA GLN A 43 17.04 -5.09 -3.02
C GLN A 43 18.13 -4.26 -2.33
N LEU A 44 18.44 -3.07 -2.88
CA LEU A 44 19.56 -2.27 -2.39
C LEU A 44 19.38 -1.87 -0.92
N GLN A 45 20.47 -1.96 -0.18
CA GLN A 45 20.51 -1.52 1.22
C GLN A 45 20.52 0.02 1.35
N PRO A 46 20.23 0.56 2.55
CA PRO A 46 20.25 2.00 2.77
C PRO A 46 21.66 2.59 2.60
N VAL A 47 21.77 3.66 1.82
CA VAL A 47 23.05 4.36 1.63
C VAL A 47 23.56 4.89 2.97
N CYS A 48 24.79 4.52 3.34
CA CYS A 48 25.43 4.90 4.61
C CYS A 48 24.57 4.59 5.85
N GLY A 49 23.93 3.44 5.89
CA GLY A 49 23.12 2.98 7.02
C GLY A 49 23.13 1.47 7.15
N LYS A 50 22.60 0.97 8.25
CA LYS A 50 22.36 -0.43 8.49
C LYS A 50 21.00 -0.85 7.91
N TYR A 51 20.85 -2.13 7.60
CA TYR A 51 19.58 -2.71 7.24
C TYR A 51 18.51 -2.42 8.28
N ILE A 52 17.26 -2.36 7.86
CA ILE A 52 16.13 -2.08 8.75
C ILE A 52 15.98 -3.10 9.88
N PHE A 53 16.39 -4.35 9.62
CA PHE A 53 16.37 -5.45 10.59
C PHE A 53 17.60 -5.48 11.52
N ASP A 54 18.56 -4.57 11.31
CA ASP A 54 19.71 -4.41 12.19
C ASP A 54 19.36 -3.65 13.47
N ARG A 55 20.21 -3.80 14.47
CA ARG A 55 20.17 -2.91 15.63
C ARG A 55 20.66 -1.51 15.23
N PRO A 56 19.94 -0.44 15.57
CA PRO A 56 20.37 0.94 15.35
C PRO A 56 21.74 1.22 15.97
N GLN A 57 22.50 2.12 15.34
CA GLN A 57 23.88 2.38 15.77
C GLN A 57 24.01 3.40 16.92
N ASN A 58 23.09 4.37 17.00
CA ASN A 58 23.34 5.62 17.71
C ASN A 58 22.25 6.05 18.67
N SER A 59 21.50 5.15 19.29
CA SER A 59 20.52 5.62 20.28
C SER A 59 20.98 5.36 21.70
N ALA A 60 21.20 6.42 22.47
CA ALA A 60 21.36 6.37 23.93
C ALA A 60 20.22 5.58 24.60
N TYR A 61 19.07 5.49 23.95
CA TYR A 61 17.89 4.73 24.37
C TYR A 61 18.08 3.21 24.29
N TYR A 62 18.91 2.69 23.36
CA TYR A 62 19.20 1.24 23.29
C TYR A 62 20.06 0.73 24.41
N MET A 63 20.87 1.59 25.02
CA MET A 63 21.69 1.24 26.17
C MET A 63 20.89 1.10 27.47
N THR A 64 19.69 1.68 27.52
CA THR A 64 18.86 1.75 28.74
C THR A 64 17.73 0.71 28.75
N PHE A 65 17.34 0.18 27.59
CA PHE A 65 16.30 -0.83 27.46
C PHE A 65 16.80 -1.92 26.53
N GLU A 66 16.79 -3.18 26.96
CA GLU A 66 16.91 -4.37 26.10
C GLU A 66 15.71 -4.47 25.16
N LEU A 67 15.61 -3.51 24.26
CA LEU A 67 14.48 -3.44 23.35
C LEU A 67 14.67 -4.44 22.21
N ASP A 68 13.79 -5.43 22.14
CA ASP A 68 13.56 -6.25 20.98
C ASP A 68 13.53 -5.39 19.71
N SER A 69 14.20 -5.83 18.67
CA SER A 69 14.10 -5.18 17.36
C SER A 69 12.63 -5.04 16.98
N ARG A 70 12.18 -3.81 16.71
CA ARG A 70 10.81 -3.56 16.25
C ARG A 70 10.49 -4.31 14.96
N TRP A 71 11.49 -4.57 14.16
CA TRP A 71 11.37 -5.34 12.93
C TRP A 71 10.83 -6.75 13.15
N HIS A 72 11.32 -7.46 14.15
CA HIS A 72 10.88 -8.83 14.42
C HIS A 72 9.44 -8.94 14.94
N LYS A 73 8.78 -7.82 15.21
CA LYS A 73 7.37 -7.78 15.59
C LYS A 73 6.43 -7.71 14.39
N PHE A 74 6.94 -7.50 13.18
CA PHE A 74 6.13 -7.53 11.98
C PHE A 74 5.79 -8.97 11.57
N SER A 75 4.53 -9.19 11.24
CA SER A 75 4.09 -10.38 10.51
C SER A 75 4.40 -10.21 9.02
N VAL A 76 4.69 -11.30 8.33
CA VAL A 76 5.15 -11.27 6.94
C VAL A 76 4.12 -11.85 6.00
N LEU A 77 3.84 -11.12 4.93
CA LEU A 77 3.03 -11.58 3.79
C LEU A 77 3.89 -11.51 2.53
N ASN A 78 4.01 -12.63 1.82
CA ASN A 78 4.71 -12.69 0.56
C ASN A 78 3.74 -12.51 -0.62
N LEU A 79 4.06 -11.57 -1.52
CA LEU A 79 3.33 -11.41 -2.78
C LEU A 79 3.98 -12.32 -3.84
N GLU A 80 3.21 -13.24 -4.40
CA GLU A 80 3.71 -14.27 -5.32
C GLU A 80 3.55 -13.90 -6.80
N ILE A 81 2.61 -13.00 -7.12
CA ILE A 81 2.30 -12.65 -8.51
C ILE A 81 3.20 -11.52 -8.98
N ASN A 82 4.06 -11.81 -9.96
CA ASN A 82 4.88 -10.79 -10.61
C ASN A 82 4.10 -10.13 -11.75
N HIS A 83 3.63 -8.90 -11.52
CA HIS A 83 2.89 -8.13 -12.53
C HIS A 83 3.82 -7.46 -13.55
N ARG A 84 5.05 -7.08 -13.17
CA ARG A 84 5.97 -6.36 -14.06
C ARG A 84 6.43 -7.23 -15.22
N GLN A 85 6.90 -8.43 -14.93
CA GLN A 85 7.35 -9.41 -15.93
C GLN A 85 6.28 -10.48 -16.22
N GLY A 86 5.02 -10.24 -15.93
CA GLY A 86 3.95 -11.24 -16.04
C GLY A 86 3.74 -11.84 -17.44
N LYS A 87 4.24 -11.17 -18.49
CA LYS A 87 4.22 -11.67 -19.88
C LYS A 87 5.47 -12.44 -20.27
N ASP A 88 6.57 -12.29 -19.54
CA ASP A 88 7.86 -12.96 -19.76
C ASP A 88 8.23 -13.78 -18.52
N LYS A 89 7.61 -14.95 -18.39
CA LYS A 89 7.78 -15.83 -17.23
C LYS A 89 9.22 -16.33 -17.10
N GLU A 90 9.86 -16.65 -18.22
CA GLU A 90 11.24 -17.13 -18.23
C GLU A 90 12.19 -16.07 -17.65
N TYR A 91 11.99 -14.83 -18.04
CA TYR A 91 12.73 -13.71 -17.50
C TYR A 91 12.43 -13.46 -16.01
N ALA A 92 11.18 -13.56 -15.60
CA ALA A 92 10.78 -13.46 -14.19
C ALA A 92 11.49 -14.52 -13.33
N ASP A 93 11.55 -15.76 -13.81
CA ASP A 93 12.23 -16.87 -13.12
C ASP A 93 13.74 -16.66 -13.06
N MET A 94 14.37 -16.17 -14.13
CA MET A 94 15.78 -15.76 -14.13
C MET A 94 16.03 -14.66 -13.09
N LEU A 95 15.17 -13.65 -13.03
CA LEU A 95 15.31 -12.55 -12.05
C LEU A 95 15.21 -13.05 -10.61
N ASN A 96 14.34 -14.02 -10.32
CA ASN A 96 14.23 -14.64 -8.99
C ASN A 96 15.52 -15.37 -8.62
N ARG A 97 16.13 -16.11 -9.56
CA ARG A 97 17.44 -16.75 -9.33
C ARG A 97 18.56 -15.72 -9.11
N VAL A 98 18.62 -14.69 -9.95
CA VAL A 98 19.59 -13.58 -9.81
C VAL A 98 19.42 -12.85 -8.47
N ARG A 99 18.19 -12.66 -8.02
CA ARG A 99 17.84 -12.01 -6.74
C ARG A 99 18.48 -12.70 -5.54
N GLU A 100 18.58 -14.03 -5.57
CA GLU A 100 19.15 -14.84 -4.52
C GLU A 100 20.59 -15.31 -4.80
N ALA A 101 21.21 -14.82 -5.87
CA ALA A 101 22.50 -15.28 -6.38
C ALA A 101 22.54 -16.80 -6.68
N LYS A 102 21.41 -17.36 -7.12
CA LYS A 102 21.24 -18.76 -7.56
C LYS A 102 21.11 -18.89 -9.07
N HIS A 103 21.63 -17.93 -9.82
CA HIS A 103 21.62 -17.93 -11.29
C HIS A 103 22.37 -19.14 -11.85
N THR A 104 21.91 -19.65 -12.96
CA THR A 104 22.48 -20.81 -13.65
C THR A 104 23.48 -20.39 -14.73
N GLU A 105 24.30 -21.33 -15.22
CA GLU A 105 25.17 -21.09 -16.39
C GLU A 105 24.37 -20.66 -17.62
N GLU A 106 23.17 -21.20 -17.79
CA GLU A 106 22.27 -20.82 -18.89
C GLU A 106 21.79 -19.36 -18.75
N ASP A 107 21.46 -18.90 -17.54
CA ASP A 107 21.12 -17.52 -17.28
C ASP A 107 22.27 -16.58 -17.65
N ILE A 108 23.49 -16.94 -17.26
CA ILE A 108 24.69 -16.16 -17.59
C ILE A 108 24.94 -16.16 -19.10
N LYS A 109 24.76 -17.29 -19.77
CA LYS A 109 24.89 -17.37 -21.24
C LYS A 109 23.93 -16.43 -21.92
N LYS A 110 22.64 -16.44 -21.55
CA LYS A 110 21.63 -15.52 -22.10
C LYS A 110 21.97 -14.06 -21.85
N LEU A 111 22.39 -13.72 -20.64
CA LEU A 111 22.80 -12.35 -20.31
C LEU A 111 24.05 -11.91 -21.12
N ARG A 112 25.00 -12.81 -21.38
CA ARG A 112 26.18 -12.50 -22.22
C ARG A 112 25.81 -12.18 -23.67
N GLU A 113 24.74 -12.71 -24.21
CA GLU A 113 24.22 -12.36 -25.54
C GLU A 113 23.74 -10.91 -25.65
N CYS A 114 23.40 -10.28 -24.52
CA CYS A 114 23.00 -8.88 -24.42
C CYS A 114 24.19 -7.91 -24.40
N ILE A 115 25.45 -8.38 -24.35
CA ILE A 115 26.64 -7.52 -24.24
C ILE A 115 26.83 -6.71 -25.53
N ARG A 116 27.02 -5.41 -25.36
CA ARG A 116 27.36 -4.46 -26.43
C ARG A 116 28.54 -3.59 -26.00
N PRO A 117 29.58 -3.48 -26.81
CA PRO A 117 30.68 -2.54 -26.54
C PRO A 117 30.18 -1.08 -26.62
N TYR A 118 30.83 -0.21 -25.90
CA TYR A 118 30.48 1.21 -25.92
C TYR A 118 30.62 1.78 -27.34
N GLY A 119 29.58 2.48 -27.84
CA GLY A 119 29.52 3.00 -29.20
C GLY A 119 28.88 2.05 -30.22
N HIS A 120 28.47 0.84 -29.83
CA HIS A 120 27.73 -0.05 -30.72
C HIS A 120 26.42 0.62 -31.20
N SER A 121 26.05 0.37 -32.46
CA SER A 121 24.85 0.99 -33.11
C SER A 121 23.58 0.77 -32.29
N ASP A 122 23.36 -0.42 -31.73
CA ASP A 122 22.19 -0.75 -30.91
C ASP A 122 22.01 0.17 -29.70
N LEU A 123 23.12 0.74 -29.18
CA LEU A 123 23.10 1.66 -28.04
C LEU A 123 22.57 3.05 -28.42
N GLY A 124 22.49 3.40 -29.70
CA GLY A 124 21.89 4.63 -30.20
C GLY A 124 20.40 4.76 -29.87
N GLU A 125 19.70 3.62 -29.81
CA GLU A 125 18.25 3.55 -29.52
C GLU A 125 17.92 3.46 -28.02
N VAL A 126 18.93 3.37 -27.16
CA VAL A 126 18.72 3.20 -25.72
C VAL A 126 18.04 4.42 -25.11
N ALA A 127 16.95 4.17 -24.40
CA ALA A 127 16.22 5.21 -23.69
C ALA A 127 16.99 5.72 -22.48
N LEU A 128 17.68 4.80 -21.75
CA LEU A 128 18.31 5.11 -20.49
C LEU A 128 19.52 4.21 -20.23
N TYR A 129 20.61 4.80 -19.74
CA TYR A 129 21.76 4.09 -19.20
C TYR A 129 21.61 3.95 -17.69
N ILE A 130 21.70 2.72 -17.15
CA ILE A 130 21.66 2.46 -15.71
C ILE A 130 23.07 2.12 -15.25
N VAL A 131 23.64 2.94 -14.37
CA VAL A 131 25.03 2.84 -13.92
C VAL A 131 25.13 2.78 -12.40
N CYS A 132 26.26 2.33 -11.87
CA CYS A 132 26.41 2.12 -10.42
C CYS A 132 26.83 3.37 -9.68
N THR A 133 27.63 4.28 -10.31
CA THR A 133 28.22 5.42 -9.62
C THR A 133 27.72 6.77 -10.13
N ARG A 134 27.59 7.75 -9.20
CA ARG A 134 27.23 9.13 -9.54
C ARG A 134 28.25 9.78 -10.49
N LYS A 135 29.55 9.45 -10.35
CA LYS A 135 30.61 9.99 -11.22
C LYS A 135 30.42 9.54 -12.67
N LYS A 136 30.17 8.25 -12.91
CA LYS A 136 29.91 7.70 -14.26
C LYS A 136 28.60 8.25 -14.84
N CYS A 137 27.56 8.33 -14.03
CA CYS A 137 26.30 8.96 -14.41
C CYS A 137 26.47 10.41 -14.89
N ALA A 138 27.18 11.24 -14.12
CA ALA A 138 27.45 12.63 -14.48
C ALA A 138 28.27 12.76 -15.76
N ARG A 139 29.29 11.88 -15.95
CA ARG A 139 30.11 11.85 -17.17
C ARG A 139 29.26 11.54 -18.40
N ILE A 140 28.47 10.46 -18.38
CA ILE A 140 27.62 10.06 -19.51
C ILE A 140 26.58 11.15 -19.83
N ASN A 141 25.96 11.74 -18.83
CA ASN A 141 24.99 12.83 -19.02
C ASN A 141 25.65 14.09 -19.62
N LYS A 142 26.89 14.40 -19.23
CA LYS A 142 27.66 15.50 -19.80
C LYS A 142 28.02 15.22 -21.26
N GLU A 143 28.63 14.08 -21.58
CA GLU A 143 28.96 13.63 -22.93
C GLU A 143 27.73 13.62 -23.85
N TYR A 144 26.58 13.16 -23.32
CA TYR A 144 25.32 13.22 -24.05
C TYR A 144 24.91 14.64 -24.41
N LEU A 145 24.97 15.58 -23.46
CA LEU A 145 24.65 16.98 -23.74
C LEU A 145 25.67 17.66 -24.67
N ASP A 146 26.96 17.37 -24.52
CA ASP A 146 28.00 17.96 -25.36
C ASP A 146 27.79 17.54 -26.83
N ASN A 147 27.40 16.31 -27.08
CA ASN A 147 27.13 15.76 -28.43
C ASN A 147 25.68 16.00 -28.90
N HIS A 148 24.78 16.46 -28.03
CA HIS A 148 23.38 16.69 -28.43
C HIS A 148 23.29 17.98 -29.28
N PRO A 149 22.53 17.98 -30.40
CA PRO A 149 22.40 19.16 -31.24
C PRO A 149 21.72 20.33 -30.49
N GLY A 150 21.96 21.53 -30.98
CA GLY A 150 21.36 22.77 -30.46
C GLY A 150 22.21 23.50 -29.42
N ASN A 151 21.78 24.72 -29.09
CA ASN A 151 22.47 25.60 -28.18
C ASN A 151 22.22 25.24 -26.71
N ASP A 152 23.23 25.47 -25.89
CA ASP A 152 23.13 25.32 -24.44
C ASP A 152 22.17 26.35 -23.84
N ILE A 153 21.31 25.87 -22.99
CA ILE A 153 20.42 26.67 -22.16
C ILE A 153 20.84 26.43 -20.71
N LEU A 154 21.39 27.48 -20.09
CA LEU A 154 21.84 27.44 -18.70
C LEU A 154 20.83 28.14 -17.80
N ILE A 155 20.30 27.42 -16.82
CA ILE A 155 19.29 27.90 -15.88
C ILE A 155 19.89 27.92 -14.50
N LYS A 156 20.12 29.12 -13.95
CA LYS A 156 20.67 29.31 -12.60
C LYS A 156 19.56 29.25 -11.56
N ALA A 157 19.80 28.54 -10.45
CA ALA A 157 18.91 28.54 -9.30
C ALA A 157 18.92 29.91 -8.58
N ARG A 158 17.80 30.24 -7.94
CA ARG A 158 17.73 31.33 -6.97
C ARG A 158 17.82 30.74 -5.56
N HIS A 159 18.55 31.44 -4.69
CA HIS A 159 18.74 31.01 -3.31
C HIS A 159 18.22 32.09 -2.36
N TYR A 160 17.57 31.64 -1.33
CA TYR A 160 17.07 32.49 -0.27
C TYR A 160 17.50 31.94 1.10
N HIS A 161 17.97 32.86 1.95
CA HIS A 161 18.27 32.60 3.34
C HIS A 161 17.58 33.65 4.23
N PRO A 162 16.89 33.25 5.33
CA PRO A 162 16.09 34.16 6.12
C PRO A 162 16.85 35.38 6.68
N THR A 163 18.16 35.21 6.96
CA THR A 163 18.99 36.23 7.64
C THR A 163 20.21 36.70 6.85
N GLN A 164 20.50 36.11 5.65
CA GLN A 164 21.69 36.44 4.86
C GLN A 164 21.31 36.87 3.44
N GLN A 165 21.45 38.15 3.11
CA GLN A 165 21.06 38.69 1.81
C GLN A 165 21.89 38.14 0.63
N ASN A 166 23.19 37.86 0.82
CA ASN A 166 24.11 37.34 -0.22
C ASN A 166 24.50 35.88 0.06
N PHE A 167 23.53 35.06 0.41
CA PHE A 167 23.76 33.67 0.75
C PHE A 167 24.33 32.88 -0.45
N LYS A 168 25.48 32.21 -0.23
CA LYS A 168 26.07 31.27 -1.18
C LYS A 168 25.85 29.86 -0.73
N PRO A 169 25.13 29.04 -1.52
CA PRO A 169 24.83 27.65 -1.12
C PRO A 169 26.11 26.81 -1.14
N ARG A 170 26.15 25.81 -0.27
CA ARG A 170 27.14 24.74 -0.35
C ARG A 170 26.73 23.79 -1.47
N LEU A 171 27.59 23.60 -2.46
CA LEU A 171 27.35 22.68 -3.56
C LEU A 171 28.01 21.32 -3.34
N CYS A 172 27.35 20.26 -3.79
CA CYS A 172 27.97 18.94 -3.90
C CYS A 172 29.01 18.97 -5.04
N LYS A 173 30.28 18.80 -4.70
CA LYS A 173 31.39 18.84 -5.68
C LYS A 173 31.26 17.82 -6.83
N LYS A 174 30.55 16.70 -6.61
CA LYS A 174 30.41 15.63 -7.60
C LYS A 174 29.27 15.87 -8.60
N GLU A 175 28.21 16.55 -8.19
CA GLU A 175 26.98 16.68 -8.99
C GLU A 175 26.56 18.13 -9.25
N GLY A 176 27.11 19.12 -8.56
CA GLY A 176 26.65 20.50 -8.62
C GLY A 176 25.27 20.74 -8.00
N THR A 177 24.81 19.80 -7.15
CA THR A 177 23.53 19.94 -6.43
C THR A 177 23.67 20.80 -5.20
N VAL A 178 22.57 21.44 -4.80
CA VAL A 178 22.53 22.38 -3.69
C VAL A 178 22.36 21.65 -2.35
N GLY A 179 23.31 21.78 -1.46
CA GLY A 179 23.28 21.19 -0.13
C GLY A 179 23.06 19.67 -0.14
N ASN A 180 22.06 19.22 0.61
CA ASN A 180 21.62 17.82 0.65
C ASN A 180 20.43 17.54 -0.30
N SER A 181 20.08 18.51 -1.16
CA SER A 181 18.96 18.39 -2.09
C SER A 181 19.36 17.69 -3.38
N SER A 182 18.37 17.31 -4.18
CA SER A 182 18.56 16.84 -5.55
C SER A 182 18.59 17.97 -6.58
N PHE A 183 18.36 19.22 -6.18
CA PHE A 183 18.26 20.37 -7.09
C PHE A 183 19.63 20.82 -7.57
N MET A 184 19.72 21.11 -8.89
CA MET A 184 20.94 21.63 -9.51
C MET A 184 21.06 23.13 -9.28
N ASP A 185 22.24 23.62 -8.91
CA ASP A 185 22.53 25.07 -8.87
C ASP A 185 22.50 25.66 -10.28
N HIS A 186 23.10 24.96 -11.21
CA HIS A 186 23.07 25.28 -12.64
C HIS A 186 22.50 24.11 -13.42
N LEU A 187 21.28 24.25 -13.94
CA LEU A 187 20.66 23.25 -14.81
C LEU A 187 21.02 23.61 -16.27
N ARG A 188 21.92 22.81 -16.87
CA ARG A 188 22.26 22.89 -18.28
C ARG A 188 21.40 21.92 -19.06
N VAL A 189 20.71 22.39 -20.11
CA VAL A 189 19.84 21.59 -20.98
C VAL A 189 19.97 22.07 -22.45
N LYS A 190 19.51 21.22 -23.37
CA LYS A 190 19.32 21.58 -24.79
C LYS A 190 17.93 21.12 -25.23
N ILE A 191 17.31 21.82 -26.17
CA ILE A 191 16.04 21.39 -26.76
C ILE A 191 16.18 19.97 -27.29
N GLY A 192 15.22 19.10 -26.99
CA GLY A 192 15.26 17.69 -27.35
C GLY A 192 15.98 16.77 -26.37
N CYS A 193 16.69 17.30 -25.37
CA CYS A 193 17.41 16.45 -24.41
C CYS A 193 16.45 15.67 -23.47
N LYS A 194 16.93 14.51 -23.01
CA LYS A 194 16.21 13.66 -22.04
C LYS A 194 16.31 14.24 -20.64
N LEU A 195 15.18 14.35 -19.97
CA LEU A 195 15.07 14.88 -18.61
C LEU A 195 14.32 13.91 -17.70
N ILE A 196 14.58 14.01 -16.40
CA ILE A 196 13.85 13.31 -15.35
C ILE A 196 13.33 14.33 -14.33
N LEU A 197 12.11 14.13 -13.89
CA LEU A 197 11.54 14.86 -12.75
C LEU A 197 12.17 14.34 -11.45
N ILE A 198 12.64 15.26 -10.59
CA ILE A 198 13.35 14.90 -9.36
C ILE A 198 12.58 15.25 -8.08
N HIS A 199 11.34 15.69 -8.24
CA HIS A 199 10.46 16.08 -7.14
C HIS A 199 9.01 15.85 -7.55
N ASN A 200 8.15 15.48 -6.60
CA ASN A 200 6.71 15.36 -6.85
C ASN A 200 6.10 16.76 -6.97
N ILE A 201 5.51 17.03 -8.12
CA ILE A 201 4.80 18.31 -8.37
C ILE A 201 3.31 18.13 -8.10
N ASP A 202 2.72 17.12 -8.72
CA ASP A 202 1.31 16.76 -8.60
C ASP A 202 1.17 15.24 -8.77
N THR A 203 0.95 14.55 -7.65
CA THR A 203 0.82 13.09 -7.63
C THR A 203 -0.46 12.61 -8.30
N SER A 204 -1.54 13.40 -8.21
CA SER A 204 -2.83 13.09 -8.82
C SER A 204 -2.82 13.19 -10.34
N ASP A 205 -1.93 14.03 -10.90
CA ASP A 205 -1.71 14.20 -12.34
C ASP A 205 -0.49 13.39 -12.85
N GLY A 206 0.05 12.48 -12.02
CA GLY A 206 1.19 11.63 -12.38
C GLY A 206 2.54 12.39 -12.52
N LEU A 207 2.61 13.65 -12.10
CA LEU A 207 3.85 14.44 -12.11
C LEU A 207 4.70 14.14 -10.87
N THR A 208 5.21 12.92 -10.84
CA THR A 208 5.97 12.36 -9.72
C THR A 208 7.47 12.27 -10.00
N ASN A 209 8.25 12.22 -8.93
CA ASN A 209 9.69 11.97 -9.02
C ASN A 209 9.96 10.67 -9.81
N GLY A 210 10.88 10.76 -10.76
CA GLY A 210 11.23 9.64 -11.63
C GLY A 210 10.61 9.66 -13.02
N GLN A 211 9.64 10.51 -13.30
CA GLN A 211 9.06 10.64 -14.64
C GLN A 211 10.09 11.10 -15.66
N LEU A 212 10.28 10.28 -16.71
CA LEU A 212 11.19 10.55 -17.82
C LEU A 212 10.46 11.31 -18.93
N GLY A 213 11.13 12.30 -19.51
CA GLY A 213 10.58 13.09 -20.60
C GLY A 213 11.64 13.69 -21.51
N LYS A 214 11.17 14.37 -22.54
CA LYS A 214 11.98 15.09 -23.52
C LYS A 214 11.68 16.58 -23.44
N LEU A 215 12.70 17.43 -23.42
CA LEU A 215 12.55 18.88 -23.46
C LEU A 215 12.05 19.31 -24.85
N LEU A 216 10.87 19.90 -24.91
CA LEU A 216 10.30 20.42 -26.17
C LEU A 216 10.63 21.89 -26.40
N ASP A 217 10.49 22.73 -25.35
CA ASP A 217 10.72 24.16 -25.46
C ASP A 217 10.93 24.81 -24.09
N VAL A 218 11.41 26.06 -24.08
CA VAL A 218 11.52 26.91 -22.90
C VAL A 218 10.80 28.23 -23.13
N ILE A 219 10.03 28.67 -22.16
CA ILE A 219 9.29 29.93 -22.20
C ILE A 219 10.04 30.95 -21.36
N ARG A 220 10.36 32.09 -21.97
CA ARG A 220 11.06 33.19 -21.29
C ARG A 220 10.07 34.24 -20.78
N SER A 221 10.38 34.82 -19.64
CA SER A 221 9.72 36.02 -19.12
C SER A 221 10.17 37.28 -19.85
N VAL A 222 9.54 38.40 -19.58
CA VAL A 222 9.87 39.72 -20.13
C VAL A 222 11.31 40.14 -19.80
N ASP A 223 11.82 39.73 -18.64
CA ASP A 223 13.21 39.96 -18.19
C ASP A 223 14.25 39.02 -18.86
N GLY A 224 13.82 38.18 -19.81
CA GLY A 224 14.68 37.22 -20.51
C GLY A 224 14.97 35.94 -19.71
N SER A 225 14.57 35.85 -18.44
CA SER A 225 14.74 34.65 -17.63
C SER A 225 13.78 33.55 -18.09
N ILE A 226 14.16 32.27 -17.86
CA ILE A 226 13.28 31.14 -18.18
C ILE A 226 12.24 30.99 -17.07
N ALA A 227 10.96 31.19 -17.44
CA ALA A 227 9.82 31.12 -16.57
C ALA A 227 9.24 29.69 -16.52
N LYS A 228 9.11 29.02 -17.68
CA LYS A 228 8.49 27.70 -17.82
C LYS A 228 9.30 26.82 -18.77
N ILE A 229 9.20 25.53 -18.58
CA ILE A 229 9.79 24.49 -19.45
C ILE A 229 8.66 23.59 -19.92
N ILE A 230 8.64 23.24 -21.22
CA ILE A 230 7.66 22.32 -21.80
C ILE A 230 8.33 20.97 -22.01
N ILE A 231 7.76 19.93 -21.40
CA ILE A 231 8.28 18.56 -21.44
C ILE A 231 7.22 17.61 -21.98
N GLU A 232 7.60 16.75 -22.91
CA GLU A 232 6.84 15.59 -23.31
C GLU A 232 7.28 14.41 -22.45
N PHE A 233 6.43 13.97 -21.51
CA PHE A 233 6.70 12.79 -20.68
C PHE A 233 6.49 11.51 -21.46
N LYS A 234 7.29 10.47 -21.14
CA LYS A 234 7.13 9.12 -21.73
C LYS A 234 5.81 8.47 -21.32
N ASN A 235 5.37 8.69 -20.08
CA ASN A 235 4.05 8.31 -19.63
C ASN A 235 3.03 9.35 -20.12
N GLU A 236 2.16 8.98 -21.04
CA GLU A 236 1.16 9.88 -21.64
C GLU A 236 0.14 10.41 -20.64
N ASN A 237 -0.11 9.66 -19.56
CA ASN A 237 -1.01 10.09 -18.50
C ASN A 237 -0.39 11.13 -17.56
N ALA A 238 0.94 11.21 -17.48
CA ALA A 238 1.61 12.21 -16.67
C ALA A 238 1.38 13.62 -17.23
N GLY A 239 0.87 14.52 -16.40
CA GLY A 239 0.59 15.91 -16.76
C GLY A 239 -0.68 16.11 -17.61
N LYS A 240 -1.62 15.17 -17.64
CA LYS A 240 -2.85 15.29 -18.41
C LYS A 240 -3.71 16.48 -17.96
N GLN A 241 -3.89 16.67 -16.65
CA GLN A 241 -4.62 17.81 -16.11
C GLN A 241 -3.84 19.12 -16.30
N ASN A 242 -2.50 19.09 -16.17
CA ASN A 242 -1.64 20.23 -16.44
C ASN A 242 -1.79 20.70 -17.89
N ARG A 243 -1.78 19.81 -18.87
CA ARG A 243 -2.02 20.14 -20.29
C ARG A 243 -3.39 20.75 -20.53
N ALA A 244 -4.43 20.22 -19.88
CA ALA A 244 -5.79 20.75 -19.98
C ALA A 244 -5.92 22.19 -19.43
N LYS A 245 -5.14 22.52 -18.40
CA LYS A 245 -5.09 23.90 -17.82
C LYS A 245 -4.23 24.87 -18.65
N ASN A 246 -3.28 24.37 -19.43
CA ASN A 246 -2.32 25.20 -20.20
C ASN A 246 -2.61 25.14 -21.71
N THR A 247 -3.86 25.32 -22.12
CA THR A 247 -4.34 25.17 -23.50
C THR A 247 -3.62 26.06 -24.51
N GLN A 248 -3.09 27.21 -24.10
CA GLN A 248 -2.30 28.12 -24.94
C GLN A 248 -1.04 27.49 -25.54
N PHE A 249 -0.51 26.43 -24.94
CA PHE A 249 0.64 25.69 -25.45
C PHE A 249 0.26 24.41 -26.20
N SER A 250 -1.00 23.94 -26.08
CA SER A 250 -1.43 22.66 -26.62
C SER A 250 -1.49 22.62 -28.14
N ILE A 251 -1.68 23.76 -28.82
CA ILE A 251 -1.67 23.85 -30.28
C ILE A 251 -0.28 23.50 -30.83
N LYS A 252 0.77 24.11 -30.24
CA LYS A 252 2.16 23.90 -30.68
C LYS A 252 2.75 22.59 -30.11
N TYR A 253 2.33 22.21 -28.89
CA TYR A 253 2.85 21.05 -28.16
C TYR A 253 1.71 20.21 -27.58
N PRO A 254 1.00 19.38 -28.40
CA PRO A 254 -0.19 18.63 -27.95
C PRO A 254 0.09 17.69 -26.76
N ARG A 255 1.32 17.18 -26.64
CA ARG A 255 1.79 16.32 -25.54
C ARG A 255 2.68 17.05 -24.53
N GLY A 256 2.84 18.36 -24.69
CA GLY A 256 3.72 19.19 -23.88
C GLY A 256 3.12 19.54 -22.52
N THR A 257 3.75 19.10 -21.45
CA THR A 257 3.39 19.46 -20.07
C THR A 257 4.24 20.62 -19.60
N VAL A 258 3.61 21.62 -19.02
CA VAL A 258 4.27 22.84 -18.55
C VAL A 258 4.82 22.60 -17.14
N ILE A 259 6.13 22.77 -16.97
CA ILE A 259 6.81 22.67 -15.68
C ILE A 259 7.30 24.06 -15.27
N GLU A 260 7.01 24.43 -14.04
CA GLU A 260 7.44 25.66 -13.41
C GLU A 260 8.53 25.39 -12.35
N LYS A 261 9.23 26.46 -11.92
CA LYS A 261 10.18 26.37 -10.82
C LYS A 261 9.44 26.07 -9.52
N VAL A 262 10.03 25.22 -8.70
CA VAL A 262 9.51 24.92 -7.36
C VAL A 262 10.47 25.45 -6.30
N SER A 263 9.93 25.77 -5.14
CA SER A 263 10.66 26.20 -3.96
C SER A 263 10.91 25.00 -3.04
N PHE A 264 12.16 24.76 -2.68
CA PHE A 264 12.55 23.65 -1.82
C PHE A 264 13.45 24.11 -0.68
N SER A 265 13.01 23.87 0.56
CA SER A 265 13.78 24.19 1.78
C SER A 265 14.69 23.05 2.18
N TYR A 266 15.95 23.32 2.43
CA TYR A 266 16.95 22.34 2.85
C TYR A 266 17.72 22.82 4.08
N SER A 267 18.20 21.87 4.91
CA SER A 267 19.02 22.17 6.09
C SER A 267 20.46 22.51 5.69
N LEU A 268 21.04 23.50 6.32
CA LEU A 268 22.44 23.89 6.15
C LEU A 268 23.39 23.03 6.99
N SER A 269 22.88 22.37 8.03
CA SER A 269 23.63 21.45 8.88
C SER A 269 23.55 20.03 8.34
N LYS A 270 24.64 19.25 8.50
CA LYS A 270 24.63 17.81 8.22
C LYS A 270 23.81 17.03 9.23
N ARG A 271 23.62 17.54 10.44
CA ARG A 271 22.76 17.00 11.48
C ARG A 271 21.54 17.91 11.59
N ALA A 272 20.38 17.40 11.22
CA ALA A 272 19.12 18.11 11.44
C ALA A 272 18.79 18.12 12.93
N THR A 273 19.22 19.16 13.62
CA THR A 273 18.77 19.44 14.99
C THR A 273 17.63 20.46 14.93
N ALA A 274 16.71 20.39 15.88
CA ALA A 274 15.69 21.41 16.09
C ALA A 274 16.40 22.77 16.21
N GLY A 275 16.08 23.74 15.33
CA GLY A 275 16.74 25.05 15.27
C GLY A 275 17.87 25.19 14.24
N SER A 276 18.21 24.15 13.45
CA SER A 276 19.20 24.31 12.37
C SER A 276 18.69 25.29 11.32
N SER A 277 19.53 26.26 10.94
CA SER A 277 19.21 27.25 9.89
C SER A 277 18.88 26.54 8.57
N ARG A 278 17.82 26.99 7.93
CA ARG A 278 17.35 26.48 6.64
C ARG A 278 17.55 27.52 5.56
N ALA A 279 17.87 27.05 4.37
CA ALA A 279 17.88 27.87 3.16
C ALA A 279 16.91 27.29 2.14
N THR A 280 16.50 28.11 1.19
CA THR A 280 15.56 27.74 0.14
C THR A 280 16.23 27.86 -1.22
N VAL A 281 16.03 26.87 -2.08
CA VAL A 281 16.40 26.90 -3.50
C VAL A 281 15.14 26.96 -4.35
N ILE A 282 15.13 27.83 -5.36
CA ILE A 282 14.07 27.95 -6.36
C ILE A 282 14.67 27.56 -7.70
N GLN A 283 14.24 26.40 -8.23
CA GLN A 283 14.75 25.84 -9.47
C GLN A 283 13.70 24.93 -10.12
N PHE A 284 13.86 24.60 -11.39
CA PHE A 284 13.11 23.54 -12.01
C PHE A 284 13.46 22.20 -11.36
N PRO A 285 12.47 21.37 -11.02
CA PRO A 285 12.71 20.07 -10.40
C PRO A 285 13.13 19.01 -11.43
N LEU A 286 14.19 19.30 -12.20
CA LEU A 286 14.61 18.53 -13.36
C LEU A 286 16.11 18.25 -13.33
N LYS A 287 16.49 17.10 -13.91
CA LYS A 287 17.87 16.76 -14.26
C LYS A 287 17.94 16.15 -15.66
N VAL A 288 19.09 16.26 -16.30
CA VAL A 288 19.39 15.49 -17.51
C VAL A 288 19.43 14.01 -17.15
N ALA A 289 18.80 13.16 -17.95
CA ALA A 289 18.61 11.75 -17.68
C ALA A 289 18.82 10.88 -18.93
N HIS A 290 20.00 10.97 -19.52
CA HIS A 290 20.49 9.95 -20.43
C HIS A 290 21.07 8.77 -19.66
N ALA A 291 21.64 9.03 -18.48
CA ALA A 291 22.06 8.04 -17.51
C ALA A 291 21.48 8.32 -16.12
N ILE A 292 21.21 7.25 -15.36
CA ILE A 292 20.72 7.28 -13.97
C ILE A 292 21.46 6.22 -13.14
N THR A 293 21.54 6.40 -11.83
CA THR A 293 22.14 5.38 -10.94
C THR A 293 21.15 4.28 -10.55
N ALA A 294 21.67 3.07 -10.29
CA ALA A 294 20.88 1.92 -9.82
C ALA A 294 19.99 2.26 -8.61
N HIS A 295 20.52 2.98 -7.62
CA HIS A 295 19.73 3.43 -6.47
C HIS A 295 18.56 4.35 -6.83
N LYS A 296 18.72 5.17 -7.87
CA LYS A 296 17.68 6.14 -8.26
C LYS A 296 16.59 5.54 -9.13
N ILE A 297 16.88 4.42 -9.81
CA ILE A 297 15.91 3.69 -10.64
C ILE A 297 15.12 2.65 -9.82
N GLN A 298 15.53 2.36 -8.59
CA GLN A 298 14.78 1.47 -7.72
C GLN A 298 13.34 1.96 -7.55
N GLY A 299 12.37 1.05 -7.49
CA GLY A 299 10.94 1.36 -7.45
C GLY A 299 10.32 1.73 -8.81
N GLN A 300 11.12 2.07 -9.84
CA GLN A 300 10.61 2.48 -11.14
C GLN A 300 10.55 1.32 -12.13
N THR A 301 9.70 1.45 -13.14
CA THR A 301 9.58 0.50 -14.27
C THR A 301 9.85 1.23 -15.58
N ILE A 302 10.63 0.63 -16.45
CA ILE A 302 10.85 1.10 -17.82
C ILE A 302 9.94 0.29 -18.75
N PRO A 303 8.86 0.92 -19.25
CA PRO A 303 7.87 0.21 -20.05
C PRO A 303 8.39 -0.10 -21.45
N LYS A 304 7.80 -1.09 -22.11
CA LYS A 304 8.00 -1.35 -23.54
C LYS A 304 7.58 -0.15 -24.38
N PRO A 305 8.20 0.05 -25.55
CA PRO A 305 9.34 -0.67 -26.15
C PRO A 305 10.71 -0.12 -25.75
N LEU A 306 10.79 0.63 -24.65
CA LEU A 306 12.01 1.35 -24.25
C LEU A 306 13.12 0.36 -23.85
N LYS A 307 14.32 0.53 -24.42
CA LYS A 307 15.50 -0.28 -24.13
C LYS A 307 16.42 0.42 -23.12
N VAL A 308 17.16 -0.36 -22.34
CA VAL A 308 18.12 0.12 -21.34
C VAL A 308 19.49 -0.48 -21.57
N ALA A 309 20.54 0.28 -21.22
CA ALA A 309 21.91 -0.21 -21.19
C ALA A 309 22.42 -0.25 -19.75
N LEU A 310 22.84 -1.41 -19.30
CA LEU A 310 23.21 -1.72 -17.93
C LEU A 310 24.73 -1.81 -17.77
N ASP A 311 25.30 -1.04 -16.85
CA ASP A 311 26.72 -1.10 -16.49
C ASP A 311 26.95 -2.04 -15.33
N ILE A 312 26.93 -3.35 -15.60
CA ILE A 312 27.09 -4.39 -14.58
C ILE A 312 28.55 -4.50 -14.12
N SER A 313 29.52 -4.22 -14.98
CA SER A 313 30.93 -4.32 -14.65
C SER A 313 31.37 -3.41 -13.49
N SER A 314 30.69 -2.28 -13.29
CA SER A 314 30.97 -1.31 -12.23
C SER A 314 30.22 -1.56 -10.92
N ILE A 315 29.53 -2.67 -10.76
CA ILE A 315 28.81 -3.03 -9.53
C ILE A 315 29.78 -3.15 -8.35
N PHE A 316 29.45 -2.54 -7.23
CA PHE A 316 30.24 -2.54 -6.00
C PHE A 316 29.46 -2.99 -4.75
N GLU A 317 28.12 -3.03 -4.83
CA GLU A 317 27.23 -3.47 -3.74
C GLU A 317 26.46 -4.72 -4.15
N ASP A 318 26.02 -5.50 -3.17
CA ASP A 318 25.12 -6.63 -3.37
C ASP A 318 23.76 -6.13 -3.90
N ALA A 319 23.01 -7.01 -4.56
CA ALA A 319 21.70 -6.73 -5.14
C ALA A 319 21.66 -5.73 -6.31
N GLN A 320 22.74 -4.98 -6.60
CA GLN A 320 22.72 -3.99 -7.69
C GLN A 320 22.38 -4.63 -9.04
N ALA A 321 22.93 -5.82 -9.34
CA ALA A 321 22.62 -6.55 -10.58
C ALA A 321 21.13 -6.84 -10.72
N HIS A 322 20.52 -7.41 -9.68
CA HIS A 322 19.08 -7.68 -9.66
C HIS A 322 18.25 -6.41 -9.83
N VAL A 323 18.59 -5.34 -9.09
CA VAL A 323 17.85 -4.08 -9.19
C VAL A 323 17.94 -3.49 -10.59
N MET A 324 19.11 -3.54 -11.24
CA MET A 324 19.28 -3.02 -12.60
C MET A 324 18.51 -3.86 -13.64
N LEU A 325 18.63 -5.17 -13.57
CA LEU A 325 17.95 -6.10 -14.48
C LEU A 325 16.43 -6.02 -14.31
N SER A 326 15.92 -5.99 -13.09
CA SER A 326 14.47 -6.04 -12.81
C SER A 326 13.70 -4.76 -13.15
N ARG A 327 14.32 -3.74 -13.75
CA ARG A 327 13.63 -2.47 -14.09
C ARG A 327 12.76 -2.51 -15.34
N VAL A 328 12.92 -3.51 -16.19
CA VAL A 328 12.21 -3.67 -17.47
C VAL A 328 11.13 -4.74 -17.39
N GLU A 329 10.23 -4.72 -18.34
CA GLU A 329 9.10 -5.67 -18.42
C GLU A 329 9.48 -6.98 -19.12
N GLU A 330 10.43 -6.94 -20.06
CA GLU A 330 10.86 -8.09 -20.87
C GLU A 330 12.37 -8.12 -21.07
N PHE A 331 12.92 -9.33 -21.22
CA PHE A 331 14.35 -9.57 -21.43
C PHE A 331 14.93 -8.81 -22.64
N GLN A 332 14.17 -8.70 -23.73
CA GLN A 332 14.60 -8.05 -24.97
C GLN A 332 14.86 -6.53 -24.85
N GLN A 333 14.48 -5.92 -23.73
CA GLN A 333 14.74 -4.50 -23.47
C GLN A 333 16.16 -4.22 -22.97
N ILE A 334 16.98 -5.27 -22.71
CA ILE A 334 18.26 -5.15 -22.02
C ILE A 334 19.43 -5.18 -23.00
N TYR A 335 20.34 -4.23 -22.83
CA TYR A 335 21.74 -4.33 -23.26
C TYR A 335 22.66 -4.25 -22.04
N ILE A 336 23.76 -4.98 -22.05
CA ILE A 336 24.82 -4.96 -21.03
C ILE A 336 26.05 -4.31 -21.64
N LEU A 337 26.59 -3.30 -20.95
CA LEU A 337 27.76 -2.55 -21.42
C LEU A 337 29.06 -3.31 -21.16
N GLU A 338 29.89 -3.44 -22.19
CA GLU A 338 31.26 -3.94 -22.16
C GLU A 338 31.39 -5.41 -21.72
N SER A 339 31.03 -5.73 -20.49
CA SER A 339 31.22 -7.07 -19.92
C SER A 339 30.24 -7.41 -18.82
N LEU A 340 30.09 -8.70 -18.59
CA LEU A 340 29.31 -9.28 -17.50
C LEU A 340 30.23 -10.13 -16.60
N PRO A 341 30.91 -9.54 -15.60
CA PRO A 341 31.62 -10.32 -14.60
C PRO A 341 30.62 -11.03 -13.68
N GLU A 342 30.61 -12.35 -13.68
CA GLU A 342 29.64 -13.18 -12.96
C GLU A 342 29.68 -12.95 -11.45
N GLU A 343 30.87 -12.74 -10.90
CA GLU A 343 31.10 -12.41 -9.49
C GLU A 343 30.44 -11.10 -9.03
N LYS A 344 29.92 -10.28 -9.96
CA LYS A 344 29.15 -9.08 -9.66
C LYS A 344 27.66 -9.36 -9.44
N ILE A 345 27.18 -10.53 -9.84
CA ILE A 345 25.80 -10.97 -9.59
C ILE A 345 25.76 -11.65 -8.23
N ARG A 346 25.45 -10.89 -7.20
CA ARG A 346 25.49 -11.37 -5.82
C ARG A 346 24.36 -10.78 -4.98
N ALA A 347 23.96 -11.54 -3.96
CA ALA A 347 23.00 -11.16 -2.94
C ALA A 347 23.70 -11.03 -1.59
N SER A 348 23.16 -10.21 -0.70
CA SER A 348 23.70 -10.07 0.66
C SER A 348 23.42 -11.34 1.48
N PRO A 349 24.44 -12.03 2.01
CA PRO A 349 24.23 -13.20 2.86
C PRO A 349 23.37 -12.88 4.09
N LYS A 350 23.53 -11.67 4.62
CA LYS A 350 22.77 -11.19 5.76
C LYS A 350 21.29 -11.01 5.43
N ALA A 351 20.96 -10.42 4.27
CA ALA A 351 19.58 -10.26 3.84
C ALA A 351 18.95 -11.61 3.46
N LEU A 352 19.71 -12.57 2.93
CA LEU A 352 19.23 -13.94 2.69
C LEU A 352 18.88 -14.66 3.99
N ALA A 353 19.71 -14.51 5.03
CA ALA A 353 19.44 -15.09 6.35
C ALA A 353 18.16 -14.48 6.96
N GLU A 354 18.00 -13.16 6.88
CA GLU A 354 16.79 -12.48 7.33
C GLU A 354 15.56 -12.92 6.53
N LEU A 355 15.67 -13.08 5.21
CA LEU A 355 14.56 -13.59 4.39
C LEU A 355 14.11 -14.99 4.85
N ALA A 356 15.05 -15.86 5.17
CA ALA A 356 14.74 -17.20 5.68
C ALA A 356 14.02 -17.13 7.03
N GLU A 357 14.45 -16.23 7.93
CA GLU A 357 13.78 -15.99 9.20
C GLU A 357 12.39 -15.37 9.01
N MET A 358 12.23 -14.40 8.11
CA MET A 358 10.95 -13.81 7.75
C MET A 358 9.97 -14.88 7.23
N ASN A 359 10.44 -15.78 6.38
CA ASN A 359 9.59 -16.87 5.86
C ASN A 359 9.12 -17.82 6.97
N SER A 360 9.90 -18.02 8.02
CA SER A 360 9.47 -18.79 9.20
C SER A 360 8.39 -18.07 10.03
N ARG A 361 8.36 -16.75 9.97
CA ARG A 361 7.37 -15.87 10.61
C ARG A 361 6.22 -15.49 9.67
N SER A 362 6.25 -15.98 8.43
CA SER A 362 5.19 -15.72 7.45
C SER A 362 3.87 -16.16 8.04
N ILE A 363 2.90 -15.27 8.01
CA ILE A 363 1.52 -15.65 8.28
C ILE A 363 1.21 -16.71 7.23
N ASN A 364 0.89 -17.92 7.69
CA ASN A 364 0.34 -18.93 6.80
C ASN A 364 -0.79 -18.25 6.04
N GLN A 365 -0.55 -18.02 4.75
CA GLN A 365 -1.55 -17.49 3.82
C GLN A 365 -2.55 -18.61 3.47
N ASN A 366 -3.01 -19.31 4.49
CA ASN A 366 -4.37 -19.72 4.41
C ASN A 366 -5.14 -18.41 4.68
N PRO A 367 -5.58 -17.67 3.63
CA PRO A 367 -6.73 -16.86 3.83
C PRO A 367 -7.66 -17.77 4.60
N ILE A 368 -8.49 -17.26 5.46
CA ILE A 368 -9.62 -18.06 5.95
C ILE A 368 -10.31 -18.44 4.64
N THR A 369 -9.72 -19.41 3.94
CA THR A 369 -10.31 -20.06 2.81
C THR A 369 -11.37 -20.87 3.51
N TRP A 370 -12.53 -20.28 3.58
CA TRP A 370 -13.71 -21.05 3.62
C TRP A 370 -13.46 -22.12 2.57
N LYS A 371 -13.23 -23.38 3.01
CA LYS A 371 -13.10 -24.48 2.05
C LYS A 371 -14.37 -24.42 1.22
N THR A 372 -14.25 -23.82 0.03
CA THR A 372 -15.35 -23.46 -0.86
C THR A 372 -16.08 -24.67 -1.43
N GLN A 373 -15.72 -25.88 -1.02
CA GLN A 373 -16.25 -27.13 -1.55
C GLN A 373 -17.14 -27.95 -0.60
N ASP A 374 -17.33 -27.53 0.66
CA ASP A 374 -18.30 -28.23 1.50
C ASP A 374 -19.71 -27.77 1.12
N LYS A 375 -20.37 -28.53 0.26
CA LYS A 375 -21.84 -28.47 0.07
C LYS A 375 -22.49 -28.59 1.43
N GLY A 376 -23.40 -27.69 1.79
CA GLY A 376 -24.10 -27.71 3.08
C GLY A 376 -23.54 -26.82 4.19
N LEU A 377 -22.60 -25.93 3.91
CA LEU A 377 -22.17 -24.93 4.89
C LEU A 377 -22.95 -23.61 4.74
N ILE A 378 -23.59 -23.20 5.83
CA ILE A 378 -24.13 -21.84 5.98
C ILE A 378 -23.10 -20.99 6.70
N LYS A 379 -22.68 -19.89 6.06
CA LYS A 379 -21.68 -18.95 6.54
C LYS A 379 -22.34 -17.60 6.83
N ILE A 380 -22.38 -17.19 8.09
CA ILE A 380 -23.02 -15.97 8.56
C ILE A 380 -21.93 -15.02 9.04
N CYS A 381 -21.87 -13.81 8.50
CA CYS A 381 -21.02 -12.74 9.01
C CYS A 381 -21.87 -11.55 9.48
N SER A 382 -21.59 -11.06 10.68
CA SER A 382 -22.20 -9.85 11.25
C SER A 382 -21.11 -8.83 11.57
N LEU A 383 -21.27 -7.59 11.12
CA LEU A 383 -20.29 -6.50 11.30
C LEU A 383 -21.01 -5.16 11.49
N ASN A 384 -20.63 -4.40 12.52
CA ASN A 384 -20.92 -2.98 12.56
C ASN A 384 -19.96 -2.26 11.58
N CYS A 385 -20.50 -1.69 10.50
CA CYS A 385 -19.70 -1.13 9.42
C CYS A 385 -19.45 0.39 9.53
N MET A 386 -19.92 1.03 10.58
CA MET A 386 -19.72 2.46 10.91
C MET A 386 -20.07 3.47 9.82
N ASN A 387 -20.70 3.14 8.78
CA ASN A 387 -21.14 3.91 7.63
C ASN A 387 -20.86 3.14 6.33
N LEU A 388 -21.90 2.55 5.78
CA LEU A 388 -21.78 1.74 4.57
C LEU A 388 -21.29 2.55 3.36
N SER A 389 -21.71 3.80 3.23
CA SER A 389 -21.31 4.64 2.09
C SER A 389 -19.80 4.89 2.05
N ASN A 390 -19.18 5.05 3.22
CA ASN A 390 -17.74 5.31 3.31
C ASN A 390 -16.90 4.05 3.14
N ASN A 391 -17.41 2.90 3.57
CA ASN A 391 -16.67 1.65 3.66
C ASN A 391 -17.13 0.60 2.62
N TYR A 392 -17.99 1.01 1.67
CA TYR A 392 -18.57 0.08 0.70
C TYR A 392 -17.52 -0.62 -0.17
N ASP A 393 -16.57 0.11 -0.70
CA ASP A 393 -15.52 -0.46 -1.56
C ASP A 393 -14.64 -1.45 -0.77
N ASP A 394 -14.30 -1.13 0.47
CA ASP A 394 -13.55 -2.02 1.34
C ASP A 394 -14.32 -3.33 1.61
N ILE A 395 -15.62 -3.23 1.89
CA ILE A 395 -16.49 -4.37 2.18
C ILE A 395 -16.65 -5.29 0.95
N ILE A 396 -16.87 -4.73 -0.26
CA ILE A 396 -17.07 -5.56 -1.47
C ILE A 396 -15.79 -6.25 -1.94
N TYR A 397 -14.62 -5.73 -1.57
CA TYR A 397 -13.33 -6.35 -1.88
C TYR A 397 -12.81 -7.25 -0.74
N ASP A 398 -13.41 -7.19 0.44
CA ASP A 398 -13.07 -8.07 1.56
C ASP A 398 -13.48 -9.51 1.28
N GLN A 399 -12.52 -10.38 1.04
CA GLN A 399 -12.78 -11.78 0.69
C GLN A 399 -13.48 -12.55 1.81
N THR A 400 -13.16 -12.24 3.07
CA THR A 400 -13.77 -12.90 4.23
C THR A 400 -15.27 -12.63 4.29
N LEU A 401 -15.68 -11.39 4.04
CA LEU A 401 -17.10 -11.00 4.03
C LEU A 401 -17.81 -11.46 2.75
N LYS A 402 -17.15 -11.36 1.60
CA LYS A 402 -17.69 -11.70 0.28
C LYS A 402 -18.03 -13.18 0.11
N GLU A 403 -17.38 -14.07 0.83
CA GLU A 403 -17.66 -15.52 0.77
C GLU A 403 -18.76 -15.97 1.72
N SER A 404 -19.38 -15.08 2.48
CA SER A 404 -20.47 -15.41 3.38
C SER A 404 -21.76 -15.78 2.61
N THR A 405 -22.59 -16.65 3.20
CA THR A 405 -23.94 -16.95 2.69
C THR A 405 -24.91 -15.85 3.09
N LEU A 406 -24.66 -15.24 4.25
CA LEU A 406 -25.34 -14.07 4.80
C LEU A 406 -24.31 -13.11 5.38
N LEU A 407 -24.29 -11.88 4.87
CA LEU A 407 -23.56 -10.75 5.42
C LEU A 407 -24.56 -9.76 6.01
N ALA A 408 -24.49 -9.56 7.32
CA ALA A 408 -25.33 -8.62 8.06
C ALA A 408 -24.49 -7.42 8.52
N LEU A 409 -24.81 -6.25 8.01
CA LEU A 409 -24.13 -5.00 8.35
C LEU A 409 -25.03 -4.12 9.22
N SER A 410 -24.52 -3.65 10.35
CA SER A 410 -25.17 -2.67 11.24
C SER A 410 -24.48 -1.30 11.15
N GLU A 411 -25.17 -0.27 11.65
CA GLU A 411 -24.76 1.15 11.53
C GLU A 411 -24.47 1.57 10.08
N THR A 412 -25.38 1.23 9.18
CA THR A 412 -25.19 1.48 7.74
C THR A 412 -25.28 2.95 7.36
N TRP A 413 -25.92 3.78 8.19
CA TRP A 413 -26.11 5.23 8.01
C TRP A 413 -26.78 5.60 6.68
N LEU A 414 -27.54 4.67 6.08
CA LEU A 414 -28.19 4.90 4.80
C LEU A 414 -29.43 5.77 4.94
N ASP A 415 -29.59 6.68 4.00
CA ASP A 415 -30.87 7.30 3.75
C ASP A 415 -31.80 6.31 2.99
N GLN A 416 -33.11 6.64 2.92
CA GLN A 416 -34.08 5.76 2.26
C GLN A 416 -33.90 5.66 0.73
N LYS A 417 -33.03 6.44 0.12
CA LYS A 417 -32.87 6.56 -1.34
C LYS A 417 -31.60 5.88 -1.86
N THR A 418 -30.60 5.69 -1.01
CA THR A 418 -29.31 5.16 -1.42
C THR A 418 -29.29 3.65 -1.27
N THR A 419 -28.94 2.94 -2.35
CA THR A 419 -28.81 1.49 -2.37
C THR A 419 -27.40 1.08 -2.77
N PHE A 420 -26.85 0.10 -2.08
CA PHE A 420 -25.54 -0.50 -2.34
C PHE A 420 -25.72 -1.99 -2.61
N ASN A 421 -25.44 -2.45 -3.82
CA ASN A 421 -25.68 -3.82 -4.22
C ASN A 421 -24.37 -4.59 -4.33
N ILE A 422 -24.29 -5.74 -3.68
CA ILE A 422 -23.17 -6.68 -3.83
C ILE A 422 -23.56 -7.74 -4.88
N ASN A 423 -22.73 -7.90 -5.90
CA ASN A 423 -23.00 -8.85 -6.99
C ASN A 423 -23.14 -10.28 -6.47
N GLY A 424 -24.21 -10.97 -6.89
CA GLY A 424 -24.53 -12.33 -6.46
C GLY A 424 -25.24 -12.43 -5.10
N TYR A 425 -25.70 -11.32 -4.53
CA TYR A 425 -26.54 -11.28 -3.32
C TYR A 425 -27.88 -10.61 -3.56
N LYS A 426 -28.91 -11.07 -2.88
CA LYS A 426 -30.14 -10.32 -2.66
C LYS A 426 -29.92 -9.37 -1.49
N THR A 427 -30.35 -8.12 -1.64
CA THR A 427 -30.17 -7.09 -0.62
C THR A 427 -31.49 -6.75 0.05
N HIS A 428 -31.47 -6.58 1.38
CA HIS A 428 -32.59 -6.11 2.18
C HIS A 428 -32.12 -5.04 3.16
N TYR A 429 -32.80 -3.90 3.20
CA TYR A 429 -32.47 -2.79 4.08
C TYR A 429 -33.54 -2.58 5.13
N ASN A 430 -33.14 -2.54 6.40
CA ASN A 430 -33.96 -2.13 7.52
C ASN A 430 -33.32 -0.88 8.15
N SER A 431 -33.51 0.28 7.53
CA SER A 431 -32.92 1.55 7.94
C SER A 431 -33.98 2.61 8.21
N ILE A 432 -33.72 3.50 9.16
CA ILE A 432 -34.58 4.62 9.57
C ILE A 432 -33.85 5.97 9.56
N GLY A 433 -32.63 6.03 9.07
CA GLY A 433 -31.89 7.27 8.91
C GLY A 433 -30.43 7.23 9.40
N PRO A 434 -29.76 8.40 9.43
CA PRO A 434 -28.33 8.48 9.74
C PRO A 434 -27.96 7.91 11.13
N GLY A 435 -26.80 7.27 11.21
CA GLY A 435 -26.26 6.70 12.45
C GLY A 435 -26.91 5.38 12.89
N LYS A 436 -27.71 4.76 12.04
CA LYS A 436 -28.50 3.55 12.38
C LYS A 436 -28.70 2.70 11.12
N GLY A 437 -29.32 1.54 11.29
CA GLY A 437 -29.81 0.71 10.19
C GLY A 437 -29.06 -0.58 10.00
N LEU A 438 -29.77 -1.56 9.41
CA LEU A 438 -29.27 -2.84 8.97
C LEU A 438 -29.29 -2.93 7.43
N ALA A 439 -28.22 -3.48 6.86
CA ALA A 439 -28.20 -3.96 5.49
C ALA A 439 -27.84 -5.45 5.49
N LEU A 440 -28.67 -6.24 4.85
CA LEU A 440 -28.52 -7.70 4.79
C LEU A 440 -28.27 -8.08 3.33
N TYR A 441 -27.18 -8.77 3.10
CA TYR A 441 -26.80 -9.35 1.81
C TYR A 441 -26.80 -10.87 1.95
N TYR A 442 -27.70 -11.56 1.23
CA TYR A 442 -27.86 -13.00 1.40
C TYR A 442 -28.08 -13.72 0.06
N LYS A 443 -27.74 -15.00 0.04
CA LYS A 443 -27.98 -15.90 -1.10
C LYS A 443 -29.46 -16.28 -1.11
N SER A 444 -30.20 -15.85 -2.16
CA SER A 444 -31.65 -16.04 -2.27
C SER A 444 -32.07 -17.51 -2.44
N GLU A 445 -31.17 -18.35 -2.91
CA GLU A 445 -31.34 -19.81 -2.98
C GLU A 445 -31.31 -20.48 -1.61
N ILE A 446 -30.75 -19.82 -0.59
CA ILE A 446 -30.62 -20.36 0.78
C ILE A 446 -31.57 -19.67 1.73
N PHE A 447 -31.64 -18.35 1.68
CA PHE A 447 -32.42 -17.55 2.63
C PHE A 447 -33.61 -16.84 1.99
N LYS A 448 -34.69 -16.76 2.77
CA LYS A 448 -35.87 -15.92 2.50
C LYS A 448 -36.00 -14.86 3.59
N SER A 449 -36.39 -13.65 3.22
CA SER A 449 -36.69 -12.57 4.17
C SER A 449 -37.97 -12.90 4.94
N GLY A 450 -37.91 -12.73 6.24
CA GLY A 450 -39.02 -12.90 7.18
C GLY A 450 -39.48 -11.56 7.79
N PRO A 451 -40.13 -11.61 8.97
CA PRO A 451 -40.58 -10.43 9.69
C PRO A 451 -39.43 -9.49 10.09
N GLU A 452 -39.72 -8.20 10.18
CA GLU A 452 -38.79 -7.16 10.65
C GLU A 452 -39.41 -6.26 11.71
N ILE A 453 -38.58 -5.68 12.56
CA ILE A 453 -38.91 -4.63 13.52
C ILE A 453 -38.12 -3.39 13.16
N LYS A 454 -38.81 -2.24 13.14
CA LYS A 454 -38.24 -0.97 12.72
C LYS A 454 -38.60 0.14 13.70
N GLU A 455 -37.78 0.29 14.73
CA GLU A 455 -37.92 1.30 15.77
C GLU A 455 -36.72 2.25 15.75
N ASP A 456 -36.91 3.49 16.24
CA ASP A 456 -35.88 4.54 16.21
C ASP A 456 -34.54 4.09 16.85
N LYS A 457 -34.61 3.28 17.90
CA LYS A 457 -33.43 2.85 18.67
C LYS A 457 -33.09 1.37 18.51
N MET A 458 -33.79 0.66 17.60
CA MET A 458 -33.64 -0.77 17.44
C MET A 458 -34.18 -1.21 16.07
N GLN A 459 -33.37 -1.98 15.36
CA GLN A 459 -33.79 -2.65 14.12
C GLN A 459 -33.52 -4.15 14.27
N ILE A 460 -34.50 -4.95 13.91
CA ILE A 460 -34.37 -6.41 13.91
C ILE A 460 -34.89 -6.92 12.58
N SER A 461 -34.15 -7.83 11.96
CA SER A 461 -34.56 -8.51 10.74
C SER A 461 -34.37 -10.00 10.87
N LYS A 462 -35.32 -10.77 10.37
CA LYS A 462 -35.28 -12.22 10.37
C LYS A 462 -35.09 -12.75 8.95
N LEU A 463 -34.18 -13.70 8.81
CA LEU A 463 -34.01 -14.50 7.59
C LEU A 463 -34.22 -15.97 7.93
N GLN A 464 -34.78 -16.71 6.99
CA GLN A 464 -35.10 -18.13 7.17
C GLN A 464 -34.53 -18.98 6.04
N SER A 465 -33.86 -20.07 6.38
CA SER A 465 -33.54 -21.15 5.46
C SER A 465 -34.37 -22.39 5.81
N ALA A 466 -34.16 -23.50 5.13
CA ALA A 466 -34.82 -24.78 5.44
C ALA A 466 -34.42 -25.34 6.82
N GLU A 467 -33.21 -25.03 7.31
CA GLU A 467 -32.61 -25.68 8.49
C GLU A 467 -32.36 -24.71 9.65
N VAL A 468 -32.20 -23.39 9.34
CA VAL A 468 -31.78 -22.39 10.32
C VAL A 468 -32.53 -21.08 10.09
N GLU A 469 -32.99 -20.48 11.16
CA GLU A 469 -33.40 -19.06 11.14
C GLU A 469 -32.32 -18.18 11.75
N VAL A 470 -32.12 -16.98 11.18
CA VAL A 470 -31.14 -16.01 11.63
C VAL A 470 -31.86 -14.71 11.94
N ILE A 471 -31.73 -14.25 13.18
CA ILE A 471 -32.28 -12.98 13.64
C ILE A 471 -31.14 -12.02 13.85
N ILE A 472 -31.12 -10.94 13.07
CA ILE A 472 -30.08 -9.91 13.10
C ILE A 472 -30.62 -8.74 13.91
N VAL A 473 -29.84 -8.30 14.90
CA VAL A 473 -30.18 -7.23 15.83
C VAL A 473 -29.20 -6.08 15.68
N TYR A 474 -29.74 -4.87 15.57
CA TYR A 474 -29.02 -3.65 15.90
C TYR A 474 -29.81 -2.91 16.98
N ARG A 475 -29.16 -2.53 18.05
CA ARG A 475 -29.71 -1.75 19.15
C ARG A 475 -28.78 -0.58 19.48
N SER A 476 -29.26 0.65 19.45
CA SER A 476 -28.49 1.77 19.98
C SER A 476 -28.33 1.66 21.51
N GLU A 477 -27.31 2.31 22.10
CA GLU A 477 -27.07 2.27 23.56
C GLU A 477 -28.30 2.61 24.41
N GLN A 478 -29.19 3.48 23.88
CA GLN A 478 -30.41 3.92 24.57
C GLN A 478 -31.64 3.04 24.27
N GLY A 479 -31.49 1.98 23.46
CA GLY A 479 -32.62 1.09 23.13
C GLY A 479 -33.12 0.29 24.33
N ASN A 480 -34.43 0.12 24.45
CA ASN A 480 -35.06 -0.54 25.60
C ASN A 480 -34.85 -2.06 25.56
N LEU A 481 -34.16 -2.61 26.55
CA LEU A 481 -33.86 -4.04 26.66
C LEU A 481 -35.10 -4.91 26.92
N THR A 482 -36.15 -4.36 27.55
CA THR A 482 -37.41 -5.09 27.74
C THR A 482 -38.12 -5.30 26.41
N ASN A 483 -38.22 -4.22 25.61
CA ASN A 483 -38.82 -4.31 24.27
C ASN A 483 -38.03 -5.27 23.38
N LEU A 484 -36.69 -5.23 23.43
CA LEU A 484 -35.87 -6.17 22.67
C LEU A 484 -36.17 -7.63 23.03
N ALA A 485 -36.25 -7.95 24.33
CA ALA A 485 -36.60 -9.30 24.78
C ALA A 485 -37.99 -9.71 24.31
N GLU A 486 -39.00 -8.84 24.36
CA GLU A 486 -40.34 -9.10 23.87
C GLU A 486 -40.41 -9.33 22.35
N HIS A 487 -39.65 -8.53 21.58
CA HIS A 487 -39.55 -8.72 20.14
C HIS A 487 -38.88 -10.05 19.78
N LEU A 488 -37.78 -10.39 20.43
CA LEU A 488 -37.12 -11.68 20.24
C LEU A 488 -38.07 -12.83 20.55
N LYS A 489 -38.80 -12.75 21.66
CA LYS A 489 -39.81 -13.77 22.02
C LYS A 489 -40.89 -13.99 20.95
N LYS A 490 -41.29 -12.94 20.25
CA LYS A 490 -42.28 -13.00 19.15
C LYS A 490 -41.70 -13.57 17.84
N LEU A 491 -40.39 -13.33 17.60
CA LEU A 491 -39.73 -13.69 16.35
C LEU A 491 -39.16 -15.11 16.35
N ILE A 492 -38.74 -15.61 17.50
CA ILE A 492 -38.07 -16.90 17.65
C ILE A 492 -39.11 -18.05 17.54
N ASN A 493 -38.84 -19.01 16.63
CA ASN A 493 -39.59 -20.23 16.55
C ASN A 493 -38.89 -21.34 17.36
N PRO A 494 -39.51 -21.90 18.43
CA PRO A 494 -38.88 -22.90 19.30
C PRO A 494 -38.47 -24.18 18.58
N GLU A 495 -39.10 -24.53 17.47
CA GLU A 495 -38.84 -25.76 16.72
C GLU A 495 -37.68 -25.65 15.72
N VAL A 496 -37.16 -24.44 15.47
CA VAL A 496 -36.14 -24.21 14.44
C VAL A 496 -34.79 -23.86 15.07
N ASN A 497 -33.70 -24.37 14.50
CA ASN A 497 -32.36 -23.92 14.87
C ASN A 497 -32.25 -22.43 14.67
N THR A 498 -31.90 -21.70 15.71
CA THR A 498 -31.94 -20.25 15.68
C THR A 498 -30.58 -19.65 16.03
N VAL A 499 -30.11 -18.73 15.18
CA VAL A 499 -28.99 -17.84 15.46
C VAL A 499 -29.53 -16.44 15.71
N VAL A 500 -29.15 -15.82 16.82
CA VAL A 500 -29.42 -14.41 17.09
C VAL A 500 -28.07 -13.71 17.14
N THR A 501 -27.83 -12.76 16.21
CA THR A 501 -26.53 -12.09 16.09
C THR A 501 -26.69 -10.59 15.75
N GLY A 502 -25.63 -9.83 15.96
CA GLY A 502 -25.58 -8.40 15.62
C GLY A 502 -24.95 -7.56 16.71
N ASP A 503 -25.06 -6.24 16.53
CA ASP A 503 -24.60 -5.25 17.49
C ASP A 503 -25.70 -4.92 18.51
N PHE A 504 -25.50 -5.38 19.72
CA PHE A 504 -26.43 -5.14 20.83
C PHE A 504 -26.12 -3.83 21.55
N ASN A 505 -24.95 -3.22 21.30
CA ASN A 505 -24.44 -2.06 22.05
C ASN A 505 -24.56 -2.26 23.57
N LEU A 506 -24.34 -3.50 24.03
CA LEU A 506 -24.48 -3.96 25.39
C LEU A 506 -23.29 -4.85 25.73
N CYS A 507 -22.40 -4.38 26.57
CA CYS A 507 -21.25 -5.19 26.96
C CYS A 507 -21.70 -6.44 27.73
N TYR A 508 -21.56 -7.63 27.08
CA TYR A 508 -22.00 -8.90 27.64
C TYR A 508 -21.40 -9.18 29.03
N VAL A 509 -20.10 -8.98 29.17
CA VAL A 509 -19.39 -9.26 30.43
C VAL A 509 -19.84 -8.33 31.56
N ALA A 510 -19.95 -7.02 31.27
CA ALA A 510 -20.35 -6.03 32.27
C ALA A 510 -21.84 -6.08 32.66
N ASN A 511 -22.68 -6.58 31.74
CA ASN A 511 -24.12 -6.53 31.89
C ASN A 511 -24.80 -7.91 31.70
N ARG A 512 -24.16 -9.00 32.10
CA ARG A 512 -24.65 -10.36 31.90
C ARG A 512 -26.04 -10.60 32.52
N ASN A 513 -26.41 -9.90 33.57
CA ASN A 513 -27.68 -10.03 34.27
C ASN A 513 -28.86 -9.21 33.68
N ASN A 514 -28.72 -8.70 32.46
CA ASN A 514 -29.79 -7.94 31.81
C ASN A 514 -30.95 -8.84 31.35
N LYS A 515 -32.10 -8.20 31.01
CA LYS A 515 -33.34 -8.92 30.63
C LYS A 515 -33.21 -9.74 29.35
N VAL A 516 -32.43 -9.27 28.36
CA VAL A 516 -32.26 -9.94 27.07
C VAL A 516 -31.41 -11.19 27.22
N THR A 517 -30.25 -11.08 27.89
CA THR A 517 -29.37 -12.24 28.14
C THR A 517 -30.09 -13.30 28.96
N LYS A 518 -30.77 -12.91 30.04
CA LYS A 518 -31.56 -13.83 30.85
C LYS A 518 -32.68 -14.52 30.07
N TYR A 519 -33.36 -13.79 29.21
CA TYR A 519 -34.41 -14.37 28.36
C TYR A 519 -33.80 -15.42 27.43
N LEU A 520 -32.73 -15.07 26.69
CA LEU A 520 -32.10 -15.98 25.75
C LEU A 520 -31.51 -17.22 26.44
N GLU A 521 -30.79 -17.03 27.56
CA GLU A 521 -30.25 -18.17 28.34
C GLU A 521 -31.34 -19.08 28.87
N ASN A 522 -32.45 -18.53 29.41
CA ASN A 522 -33.58 -19.31 29.90
C ASN A 522 -34.35 -20.05 28.78
N ASP A 523 -34.31 -19.50 27.53
CA ASP A 523 -34.92 -20.12 26.35
C ASP A 523 -33.93 -21.09 25.64
N GLY A 524 -32.83 -21.45 26.29
CA GLY A 524 -31.90 -22.48 25.82
C GLY A 524 -30.84 -22.00 24.84
N PHE A 525 -30.66 -20.69 24.66
CA PHE A 525 -29.58 -20.14 23.85
C PHE A 525 -28.24 -20.12 24.59
N SER A 526 -27.19 -20.48 23.86
CA SER A 526 -25.80 -20.34 24.31
C SER A 526 -25.14 -19.16 23.61
N GLN A 527 -24.51 -18.25 24.36
CA GLN A 527 -23.63 -17.19 23.79
C GLN A 527 -22.29 -17.79 23.38
N LEU A 528 -21.91 -17.62 22.11
CA LEU A 528 -20.74 -18.27 21.54
C LEU A 528 -19.55 -17.31 21.38
N VAL A 529 -19.74 -16.00 21.49
CA VAL A 529 -18.66 -15.00 21.43
C VAL A 529 -18.10 -14.78 22.82
N ASN A 530 -16.84 -15.16 23.04
CA ASN A 530 -16.21 -15.16 24.36
C ASN A 530 -15.14 -14.05 24.53
N GLU A 531 -14.87 -13.29 23.47
CA GLU A 531 -13.82 -12.26 23.45
C GLU A 531 -14.40 -10.89 23.10
N PRO A 532 -13.74 -9.77 23.53
CA PRO A 532 -14.16 -8.43 23.14
C PRO A 532 -14.24 -8.26 21.63
N THR A 533 -15.27 -7.59 21.14
CA THR A 533 -15.56 -7.36 19.73
C THR A 533 -15.36 -5.92 19.28
N HIS A 534 -15.03 -5.03 20.21
CA HIS A 534 -14.81 -3.62 19.94
C HIS A 534 -13.40 -3.23 20.41
N MET A 535 -12.68 -2.37 19.67
CA MET A 535 -11.29 -1.98 19.97
C MET A 535 -11.06 -1.36 21.34
N LYS A 536 -12.12 -0.89 22.03
CA LYS A 536 -12.06 -0.42 23.42
C LYS A 536 -12.21 -1.55 24.45
N GLY A 537 -12.09 -2.81 24.04
CA GLY A 537 -12.16 -3.97 24.92
C GLY A 537 -13.57 -4.32 25.40
N ARG A 538 -14.63 -3.84 24.71
CA ARG A 538 -16.03 -4.12 25.04
C ARG A 538 -16.59 -5.26 24.19
N HIS A 539 -17.47 -6.08 24.77
CA HIS A 539 -18.25 -7.14 24.10
C HIS A 539 -19.60 -6.59 23.64
N LEU A 540 -19.69 -5.96 22.47
CA LEU A 540 -20.88 -5.30 21.99
C LEU A 540 -21.65 -6.12 20.96
N ASP A 541 -20.93 -6.91 20.16
CA ASP A 541 -21.47 -7.78 19.14
C ASP A 541 -21.63 -9.18 19.71
N HIS A 542 -22.84 -9.72 19.63
CA HIS A 542 -23.18 -11.02 20.22
C HIS A 542 -23.56 -12.02 19.14
N LEU A 543 -23.38 -13.30 19.47
CA LEU A 543 -23.94 -14.39 18.71
C LEU A 543 -24.43 -15.48 19.66
N TYR A 544 -25.73 -15.69 19.67
CA TYR A 544 -26.42 -16.73 20.43
C TYR A 544 -26.89 -17.81 19.47
N PHE A 545 -26.78 -19.05 19.89
CA PHE A 545 -27.29 -20.21 19.16
C PHE A 545 -28.18 -21.06 20.04
N ARG A 546 -29.32 -21.51 19.48
CA ARG A 546 -30.19 -22.53 20.06
C ARG A 546 -30.49 -23.59 19.02
N GLN A 547 -30.38 -24.83 19.43
CA GLN A 547 -30.76 -25.99 18.62
C GLN A 547 -32.28 -26.18 18.63
N GLY A 548 -32.88 -26.42 17.47
CA GLY A 548 -34.27 -26.77 17.29
C GLY A 548 -34.47 -28.29 17.20
N SER A 549 -35.57 -28.70 16.58
CA SER A 549 -35.94 -30.11 16.43
C SER A 549 -35.03 -30.89 15.48
N LYS A 550 -34.38 -30.23 14.51
CA LYS A 550 -33.46 -30.86 13.57
C LYS A 550 -32.01 -30.73 14.07
N PRO A 551 -31.23 -31.82 14.11
CA PRO A 551 -29.86 -31.74 14.57
C PRO A 551 -28.99 -31.00 13.55
N VAL A 552 -28.30 -29.94 13.99
CA VAL A 552 -27.21 -29.29 13.27
C VAL A 552 -26.00 -29.21 14.20
N GLN A 553 -24.80 -29.10 13.62
CA GLN A 553 -23.61 -28.89 14.43
C GLN A 553 -23.64 -27.51 15.04
N VAL A 554 -23.25 -27.37 16.31
CA VAL A 554 -23.07 -26.05 16.95
C VAL A 554 -22.14 -25.20 16.09
N PRO A 555 -22.48 -23.92 15.81
CA PRO A 555 -21.68 -23.09 14.94
C PRO A 555 -20.24 -22.96 15.41
N SER A 556 -19.30 -23.10 14.49
CA SER A 556 -17.92 -22.69 14.72
C SER A 556 -17.82 -21.18 14.54
N ILE A 557 -17.28 -20.50 15.55
CA ILE A 557 -17.18 -19.04 15.59
C ILE A 557 -15.72 -18.63 15.43
N TYR A 558 -15.47 -17.60 14.65
CA TYR A 558 -14.22 -16.87 14.63
C TYR A 558 -14.49 -15.39 14.45
N ARG A 559 -13.56 -14.62 14.95
CA ARG A 559 -13.58 -13.16 14.94
C ARG A 559 -12.61 -12.66 13.87
N TYR A 560 -13.02 -11.67 13.11
CA TYR A 560 -12.24 -11.01 12.09
C TYR A 560 -12.23 -9.51 12.31
N SER A 561 -11.06 -8.88 12.40
CA SER A 561 -10.89 -7.45 12.65
C SER A 561 -10.62 -6.71 11.34
N PRO A 562 -11.63 -6.12 10.68
CA PRO A 562 -11.43 -5.33 9.48
C PRO A 562 -10.80 -3.97 9.85
N TYR A 563 -9.91 -3.46 9.01
CA TYR A 563 -9.20 -2.20 9.28
C TYR A 563 -10.08 -0.95 9.18
N TYR A 564 -11.25 -1.06 8.58
CA TYR A 564 -12.18 0.05 8.32
C TYR A 564 -13.32 0.14 9.36
N SER A 565 -13.31 -0.68 10.41
CA SER A 565 -14.26 -0.61 11.52
C SER A 565 -13.54 -0.71 12.86
N ASP A 566 -14.09 -0.08 13.91
CA ASP A 566 -13.68 -0.28 15.30
C ASP A 566 -14.36 -1.49 15.97
N HIS A 567 -15.22 -2.19 15.23
CA HIS A 567 -15.82 -3.47 15.60
C HIS A 567 -15.20 -4.62 14.81
N ASP A 568 -15.11 -5.78 15.45
CA ASP A 568 -14.75 -7.03 14.79
C ASP A 568 -16.00 -7.65 14.14
N ALA A 569 -15.83 -8.23 12.97
CA ALA A 569 -16.85 -9.07 12.37
C ALA A 569 -16.94 -10.40 13.10
N ILE A 570 -18.15 -10.83 13.45
CA ILE A 570 -18.43 -12.14 13.98
C ILE A 570 -18.83 -13.07 12.83
N CYS A 571 -18.02 -14.06 12.58
CA CYS A 571 -18.22 -15.02 11.50
C CYS A 571 -18.57 -16.39 12.08
N ALA A 572 -19.71 -16.96 11.67
CA ALA A 572 -20.20 -18.25 12.11
C ALA A 572 -20.36 -19.20 10.94
N THR A 573 -20.00 -20.47 11.15
CA THR A 573 -20.20 -21.55 10.18
C THR A 573 -21.10 -22.63 10.77
N ILE A 574 -22.20 -22.96 10.09
CA ILE A 574 -23.12 -23.99 10.46
C ILE A 574 -23.06 -25.11 9.42
N LYS A 575 -22.72 -26.30 9.82
CA LYS A 575 -22.74 -27.49 8.96
C LYS A 575 -24.11 -28.15 9.00
N ILE A 576 -24.76 -28.24 7.84
CA ILE A 576 -26.00 -28.98 7.69
C ILE A 576 -25.63 -30.43 7.36
N PRO A 577 -26.18 -31.43 8.09
CA PRO A 577 -25.96 -32.83 7.74
C PRO A 577 -26.43 -33.09 6.29
N GLU A 578 -25.62 -33.79 5.51
CA GLU A 578 -26.10 -34.33 4.23
C GLU A 578 -27.25 -35.29 4.54
N THR A 579 -28.46 -34.93 4.12
CA THR A 579 -29.57 -35.92 4.08
C THR A 579 -29.24 -36.88 2.95
N ASP A 580 -29.00 -38.12 3.28
CA ASP A 580 -28.95 -39.20 2.31
C ASP A 580 -30.24 -39.15 1.47
N ILE A 581 -30.08 -38.81 0.19
CA ILE A 581 -31.10 -38.86 -0.85
C ILE A 581 -31.05 -40.23 -1.49
#